data_482b050d78e1a64d83f86eaa7cdac728
#
_entry.id   482b050d78e1a64d83f86eaa7cdac728
#
_cell.length_a   1.000
_cell.length_b   1.000
_cell.length_c   1.000
_cell.angle_alpha   90.00
_cell.angle_beta   90.00
_cell.angle_gamma   90.00
#
_symmetry.space_group_name_H-M   'P 1'
#
loop_
_entity.id
_entity.type
_entity.pdbx_description
1 polymer ?
#
loop_
_entity_poly.entity_id
_entity_poly.type
_entity_poly.pdbx_seq_one_letter_code
_entity_poly.pdbx_strand_id
1 'polypeptide(L)'
;RQRQMCIRDSIQLGTYDGCIYNARQIVEKIGHLCDYIYFDSAWVGYEQFIPMLRDCSPLLLNLGPDDPGIIVSQSVHKHQAGFSMSSQIHKKDAHIKGQERYLPHKRLNNSFMVNASTSPFYQVFASLDMNARIQEGEGGALLWKECMELSVEARKAVIRNCKYLKPLVPPVVHGKNWEEWDTEEIINDIAYFTFEPGGKWHSFQGYGKGQYFIDPMKLLFTTPGINVETGRYEKFGIPGIVLANYLRENAVIPEKCDLNDILFIITPAETKAKINNLISRILHFEAFVDNDAPMAKVLPNIYHTYQDKYAGYTIRRLCQEMHDFYKDRKVFTLQKNLFLHDYLPEYVINPQEAQYEFMR
;
A
#
# COMPACT_ATOMS: atom_id res chain seq x y z
N ARG A 1 -11.23 -31.24 22.05
CA ARG A 1 -11.35 -30.50 20.77
C ARG A 1 -10.03 -29.80 20.56
N GLN A 2 -9.20 -30.34 19.66
CA GLN A 2 -8.00 -29.66 19.21
C GLN A 2 -8.44 -28.30 18.65
N ARG A 3 -7.99 -27.22 19.28
CA ARG A 3 -8.08 -25.87 18.73
C ARG A 3 -7.20 -25.86 17.49
N GLN A 4 -7.80 -26.10 16.34
CA GLN A 4 -7.23 -25.78 15.02
C GLN A 4 -7.20 -24.26 14.88
N MET A 5 -6.54 -23.60 15.82
CA MET A 5 -6.49 -22.16 15.86
C MET A 5 -5.07 -21.70 15.63
N CYS A 6 -4.93 -20.59 15.08
CA CYS A 6 -3.76 -19.74 14.99
C CYS A 6 -3.00 -19.67 13.66
N ILE A 7 -3.18 -20.55 12.70
CA ILE A 7 -2.55 -20.35 11.37
C ILE A 7 -3.36 -19.40 10.48
N ARG A 8 -4.62 -19.13 10.84
CA ARG A 8 -5.53 -18.24 10.08
C ARG A 8 -5.70 -16.85 10.68
N ASP A 9 -5.05 -16.56 11.78
CA ASP A 9 -5.20 -15.32 12.54
C ASP A 9 -4.13 -14.28 12.18
N SER A 10 -3.49 -14.44 11.03
CA SER A 10 -2.52 -13.51 10.45
C SER A 10 -3.21 -12.62 9.43
N ILE A 11 -3.23 -11.33 9.68
CA ILE A 11 -3.92 -10.35 8.86
C ILE A 11 -2.92 -9.29 8.41
N GLN A 12 -2.80 -9.12 7.09
CA GLN A 12 -2.08 -7.99 6.54
C GLN A 12 -2.87 -6.71 6.84
N LEU A 13 -2.27 -5.76 7.57
CA LEU A 13 -2.96 -4.54 7.98
C LEU A 13 -3.11 -3.52 6.85
N GLY A 14 -2.17 -3.48 5.95
CA GLY A 14 -2.19 -2.59 4.80
C GLY A 14 -1.68 -3.28 3.55
N THR A 15 -2.40 -3.10 2.44
CA THR A 15 -2.00 -3.67 1.15
C THR A 15 -0.88 -2.87 0.51
N TYR A 16 -0.15 -3.51 -0.40
CA TYR A 16 0.89 -2.84 -1.18
C TYR A 16 0.34 -1.64 -1.96
N ASP A 17 -0.85 -1.77 -2.53
CA ASP A 17 -1.47 -0.77 -3.40
C ASP A 17 -2.16 0.38 -2.65
N GLY A 18 -2.17 0.35 -1.32
CA GLY A 18 -2.65 1.49 -0.54
C GLY A 18 -4.08 1.38 0.00
N CYS A 19 -4.48 0.18 0.40
CA CYS A 19 -5.65 -0.01 1.26
C CYS A 19 -5.18 -0.31 2.68
N ILE A 20 -5.69 0.39 3.68
CA ILE A 20 -5.43 0.14 5.10
C ILE A 20 -6.72 -0.30 5.79
N TYR A 21 -6.61 -1.24 6.72
CA TYR A 21 -7.75 -1.86 7.39
C TYR A 21 -7.97 -1.29 8.79
N ASN A 22 -9.24 -1.26 9.19
CA ASN A 22 -9.61 -0.86 10.54
C ASN A 22 -9.32 -2.01 11.53
N ALA A 23 -8.21 -1.89 12.26
CA ALA A 23 -7.78 -2.91 13.22
C ALA A 23 -8.79 -3.07 14.39
N ARG A 24 -9.44 -1.98 14.83
CA ARG A 24 -10.48 -2.03 15.86
C ARG A 24 -11.64 -2.93 15.41
N GLN A 25 -12.19 -2.71 14.22
CA GLN A 25 -13.28 -3.54 13.71
C GLN A 25 -12.87 -5.00 13.48
N ILE A 26 -11.61 -5.26 13.14
CA ILE A 26 -11.11 -6.63 13.04
C ILE A 26 -11.16 -7.30 14.41
N VAL A 27 -10.64 -6.65 15.46
CA VAL A 27 -10.68 -7.19 16.83
C VAL A 27 -12.12 -7.39 17.31
N GLU A 28 -13.00 -6.43 17.08
CA GLU A 28 -14.43 -6.54 17.44
C GLU A 28 -15.13 -7.71 16.74
N LYS A 29 -14.81 -7.98 15.48
CA LYS A 29 -15.47 -9.05 14.70
C LYS A 29 -14.97 -10.45 15.01
N ILE A 30 -13.67 -10.62 15.16
CA ILE A 30 -13.06 -11.96 15.25
C ILE A 30 -12.26 -12.19 16.54
N GLY A 31 -12.04 -11.15 17.36
CA GLY A 31 -11.23 -11.24 18.56
C GLY A 31 -11.67 -12.34 19.52
N HIS A 32 -12.99 -12.55 19.67
CA HIS A 32 -13.57 -13.60 20.53
C HIS A 32 -13.28 -15.04 20.04
N LEU A 33 -12.77 -15.19 18.81
CA LEU A 33 -12.39 -16.49 18.24
C LEU A 33 -10.90 -16.80 18.42
N CYS A 34 -10.10 -15.81 18.86
CA CYS A 34 -8.65 -15.85 18.83
C CYS A 34 -8.06 -15.72 20.24
N ASP A 35 -7.01 -16.45 20.54
CA ASP A 35 -6.15 -16.16 21.70
C ASP A 35 -5.24 -14.95 21.42
N TYR A 36 -4.72 -14.88 20.17
CA TYR A 36 -3.94 -13.77 19.63
C TYR A 36 -4.32 -13.49 18.18
N ILE A 37 -4.24 -12.21 17.78
CA ILE A 37 -4.26 -11.79 16.36
C ILE A 37 -2.87 -11.27 16.01
N TYR A 38 -2.32 -11.78 14.92
CA TYR A 38 -1.09 -11.28 14.33
C TYR A 38 -1.40 -10.33 13.18
N PHE A 39 -0.91 -9.10 13.27
CA PHE A 39 -1.01 -8.11 12.21
C PHE A 39 0.33 -7.97 11.50
N ASP A 40 0.34 -8.23 10.21
CA ASP A 40 1.44 -7.88 9.33
C ASP A 40 1.30 -6.41 8.90
N SER A 41 2.09 -5.57 9.53
CA SER A 41 2.16 -4.13 9.26
C SER A 41 3.42 -3.77 8.47
N ALA A 42 3.92 -4.67 7.64
CA ALA A 42 5.17 -4.47 6.89
C ALA A 42 5.12 -3.28 5.93
N TRP A 43 3.94 -2.93 5.40
CA TRP A 43 3.71 -1.81 4.48
C TRP A 43 3.03 -0.60 5.10
N VAL A 44 2.86 -0.61 6.40
CA VAL A 44 2.34 0.46 7.24
C VAL A 44 3.22 0.53 8.50
N GLY A 45 2.72 0.96 9.64
CA GLY A 45 3.52 1.07 10.87
C GLY A 45 3.67 2.53 11.30
N TYR A 46 3.40 3.46 10.40
CA TYR A 46 3.31 4.89 10.65
C TYR A 46 1.90 5.35 11.05
N GLU A 47 0.89 4.50 10.88
CA GLU A 47 -0.50 4.78 11.23
C GLU A 47 -0.65 5.19 12.71
N GLN A 48 0.22 4.69 13.57
CA GLN A 48 0.25 5.03 14.99
C GLN A 48 0.63 6.51 15.25
N PHE A 49 1.28 7.18 14.30
CA PHE A 49 1.71 8.57 14.42
C PHE A 49 0.72 9.55 13.74
N ILE A 50 -0.32 9.04 13.08
CA ILE A 50 -1.31 9.84 12.36
C ILE A 50 -2.65 9.74 13.10
N PRO A 51 -3.11 10.83 13.77
CA PRO A 51 -4.28 10.77 14.67
C PRO A 51 -5.54 10.20 14.04
N MET A 52 -5.85 10.53 12.78
CA MET A 52 -7.06 10.02 12.09
C MET A 52 -6.99 8.51 11.79
N LEU A 53 -5.79 7.90 11.78
CA LEU A 53 -5.58 6.46 11.57
C LEU A 53 -5.50 5.66 12.87
N ARG A 54 -5.84 6.25 14.02
CA ARG A 54 -5.72 5.61 15.34
C ARG A 54 -6.37 4.22 15.40
N ASP A 55 -7.56 4.08 14.83
CA ASP A 55 -8.30 2.81 14.83
C ASP A 55 -7.74 1.79 13.82
N CYS A 56 -6.85 2.22 12.92
CA CYS A 56 -6.07 1.33 12.05
C CYS A 56 -4.84 0.78 12.75
N SER A 57 -4.37 1.37 13.87
CA SER A 57 -3.18 0.89 14.57
C SER A 57 -3.52 -0.13 15.66
N PRO A 58 -3.13 -1.41 15.48
CA PRO A 58 -3.35 -2.43 16.50
C PRO A 58 -2.66 -2.09 17.83
N LEU A 59 -1.53 -1.36 17.77
CA LEU A 59 -0.76 -0.99 18.95
C LEU A 59 -1.46 0.08 19.81
N LEU A 60 -2.34 0.90 19.23
CA LEU A 60 -3.06 1.96 19.93
C LEU A 60 -4.45 1.53 20.46
N LEU A 61 -4.92 0.32 20.13
CA LEU A 61 -6.22 -0.16 20.58
C LEU A 61 -6.27 -0.27 22.11
N ASN A 62 -7.36 0.18 22.71
CA ASN A 62 -7.68 -0.11 24.11
C ASN A 62 -8.31 -1.51 24.15
N LEU A 63 -7.67 -2.44 24.87
CA LEU A 63 -8.05 -3.84 24.95
C LEU A 63 -8.43 -4.22 26.38
N GLY A 64 -9.52 -4.96 26.50
CA GLY A 64 -10.01 -5.52 27.77
C GLY A 64 -9.59 -6.99 27.97
N PRO A 65 -9.91 -7.58 29.12
CA PRO A 65 -9.49 -8.95 29.46
C PRO A 65 -10.09 -10.03 28.54
N ASP A 66 -11.16 -9.73 27.81
CA ASP A 66 -11.80 -10.65 26.87
C ASP A 66 -11.24 -10.54 25.45
N ASP A 67 -10.53 -9.45 25.16
CA ASP A 67 -9.91 -9.22 23.85
C ASP A 67 -8.68 -10.13 23.65
N PRO A 68 -8.31 -10.44 22.38
CA PRO A 68 -7.12 -11.23 22.08
C PRO A 68 -5.83 -10.48 22.40
N GLY A 69 -4.75 -11.18 22.63
CA GLY A 69 -3.42 -10.60 22.56
C GLY A 69 -3.10 -10.15 21.14
N ILE A 70 -2.30 -9.10 21.00
CA ILE A 70 -1.91 -8.57 19.70
C ILE A 70 -0.41 -8.77 19.48
N ILE A 71 -0.05 -9.26 18.31
CA ILE A 71 1.33 -9.29 17.80
C ILE A 71 1.35 -8.50 16.50
N VAL A 72 2.33 -7.62 16.34
CA VAL A 72 2.50 -6.80 15.14
C VAL A 72 3.92 -6.90 14.64
N SER A 73 4.11 -7.20 13.35
CA SER A 73 5.41 -7.05 12.70
C SER A 73 5.43 -5.80 11.81
N GLN A 74 6.53 -5.07 11.86
CA GLN A 74 6.74 -3.85 11.08
C GLN A 74 8.08 -3.91 10.35
N SER A 75 8.09 -3.59 9.07
CA SER A 75 9.32 -3.37 8.30
C SER A 75 9.70 -1.89 8.39
N VAL A 76 10.53 -1.56 9.37
CA VAL A 76 10.91 -0.17 9.67
C VAL A 76 11.65 0.50 8.52
N HIS A 77 12.32 -0.29 7.69
CA HIS A 77 13.08 0.19 6.52
C HIS A 77 12.25 0.64 5.32
N LYS A 78 10.91 0.41 5.32
CA LYS A 78 10.06 0.73 4.15
C LYS A 78 9.58 2.19 4.16
N HIS A 79 8.94 2.63 5.23
CA HIS A 79 8.38 3.98 5.35
C HIS A 79 9.05 4.83 6.44
N GLN A 80 9.81 4.19 7.32
CA GLN A 80 10.46 4.85 8.45
C GLN A 80 11.98 4.89 8.23
N ALA A 81 12.73 5.35 9.23
CA ALA A 81 14.16 5.62 9.09
C ALA A 81 15.10 4.43 9.38
N GLY A 82 14.58 3.20 9.46
CA GLY A 82 15.41 2.02 9.66
C GLY A 82 16.24 1.66 8.43
N PHE A 83 17.46 1.18 8.61
CA PHE A 83 18.26 0.68 7.51
C PHE A 83 17.66 -0.61 6.95
N SER A 84 17.81 -0.84 5.66
CA SER A 84 17.43 -2.09 5.00
C SER A 84 18.33 -3.22 5.53
N MET A 85 17.81 -4.22 5.99
CA MET A 85 16.57 -4.92 6.16
C MET A 85 16.16 -4.95 7.64
N SER A 86 15.74 -3.81 8.19
CA SER A 86 15.33 -3.75 9.58
C SER A 86 13.84 -4.00 9.76
N SER A 87 13.50 -4.74 10.78
CA SER A 87 12.12 -5.00 11.19
C SER A 87 12.03 -5.13 12.71
N GLN A 88 10.82 -5.00 13.22
CA GLN A 88 10.55 -5.17 14.64
C GLN A 88 9.23 -5.91 14.86
N ILE A 89 9.14 -6.63 15.99
CA ILE A 89 7.93 -7.32 16.42
C ILE A 89 7.49 -6.72 17.74
N HIS A 90 6.24 -6.31 17.81
CA HIS A 90 5.60 -5.82 19.03
C HIS A 90 4.61 -6.84 19.55
N LYS A 91 4.56 -6.97 20.87
CA LYS A 91 3.58 -7.79 21.57
C LYS A 91 2.80 -6.91 22.54
N LYS A 92 1.47 -6.91 22.43
CA LYS A 92 0.56 -6.16 23.29
C LYS A 92 -0.45 -7.14 23.91
N ASP A 93 -0.22 -7.56 25.16
CA ASP A 93 -1.00 -8.57 25.83
C ASP A 93 -1.05 -8.42 27.36
N ALA A 94 -0.73 -7.23 27.88
CA ALA A 94 -0.78 -6.96 29.32
C ALA A 94 -2.18 -7.16 29.91
N HIS A 95 -3.24 -6.93 29.12
CA HIS A 95 -4.65 -7.06 29.51
C HIS A 95 -5.09 -8.52 29.75
N ILE A 96 -4.36 -9.52 29.23
CA ILE A 96 -4.63 -10.95 29.44
C ILE A 96 -3.57 -11.63 30.32
N LYS A 97 -2.70 -10.84 30.96
CA LYS A 97 -1.68 -11.38 31.86
C LYS A 97 -2.32 -12.17 33.00
N GLY A 98 -1.85 -13.41 33.22
CA GLY A 98 -2.39 -14.34 34.22
C GLY A 98 -3.48 -15.29 33.69
N GLN A 99 -3.96 -15.09 32.48
CA GLN A 99 -4.86 -16.04 31.80
C GLN A 99 -4.07 -17.22 31.19
N GLU A 100 -4.71 -18.35 30.98
CA GLU A 100 -4.10 -19.55 30.38
C GLU A 100 -3.55 -19.28 28.97
N ARG A 101 -4.24 -18.41 28.18
CA ARG A 101 -3.85 -18.01 26.83
C ARG A 101 -2.69 -17.01 26.77
N TYR A 102 -2.25 -16.46 27.91
CA TYR A 102 -1.14 -15.51 27.94
C TYR A 102 0.16 -16.13 27.45
N LEU A 103 0.82 -15.50 26.49
CA LEU A 103 2.12 -15.92 25.95
C LEU A 103 3.26 -15.25 26.72
N PRO A 104 3.98 -15.96 27.62
CA PRO A 104 5.12 -15.37 28.33
C PRO A 104 6.21 -14.88 27.37
N HIS A 105 6.83 -13.76 27.70
CA HIS A 105 7.89 -13.17 26.87
C HIS A 105 9.01 -14.18 26.55
N LYS A 106 9.45 -14.97 27.54
CA LYS A 106 10.48 -15.99 27.34
C LYS A 106 10.11 -17.00 26.25
N ARG A 107 8.84 -17.43 26.18
CA ARG A 107 8.38 -18.39 25.16
C ARG A 107 8.37 -17.76 23.77
N LEU A 108 7.88 -16.51 23.64
CA LEU A 108 7.92 -15.78 22.38
C LEU A 108 9.37 -15.57 21.92
N ASN A 109 10.25 -15.13 22.83
CA ASN A 109 11.66 -14.90 22.51
C ASN A 109 12.37 -16.18 22.08
N ASN A 110 12.10 -17.32 22.72
CA ASN A 110 12.67 -18.59 22.29
C ASN A 110 12.24 -18.96 20.86
N SER A 111 10.96 -18.77 20.54
CA SER A 111 10.47 -19.01 19.17
C SER A 111 11.10 -18.06 18.15
N PHE A 112 11.30 -16.79 18.53
CA PHE A 112 12.02 -15.83 17.70
C PHE A 112 13.48 -16.25 17.46
N MET A 113 14.20 -16.65 18.52
CA MET A 113 15.62 -17.03 18.44
C MET A 113 15.88 -18.25 17.54
N VAL A 114 14.92 -19.17 17.40
CA VAL A 114 15.03 -20.30 16.47
C VAL A 114 15.10 -19.84 15.00
N ASN A 115 14.50 -18.70 14.69
CA ASN A 115 14.39 -18.18 13.33
C ASN A 115 15.28 -16.95 13.10
N ALA A 116 15.98 -16.46 14.13
CA ALA A 116 16.83 -15.27 14.02
C ALA A 116 18.29 -15.66 13.73
N SER A 117 19.03 -14.74 13.11
CA SER A 117 20.48 -14.83 13.00
C SER A 117 21.12 -14.80 14.39
N THR A 118 22.17 -15.61 14.60
CA THR A 118 22.93 -15.64 15.85
C THR A 118 23.86 -14.45 16.02
N SER A 119 24.21 -13.78 14.94
CA SER A 119 25.17 -12.65 14.92
C SER A 119 24.42 -11.34 14.78
N PRO A 120 24.37 -10.48 15.83
CA PRO A 120 23.68 -9.20 15.74
C PRO A 120 24.44 -8.25 14.82
N PHE A 121 23.69 -7.54 13.97
CA PHE A 121 24.22 -6.45 13.14
C PHE A 121 23.94 -5.11 13.81
N TYR A 122 24.90 -4.60 14.56
CA TYR A 122 24.71 -3.42 15.43
C TYR A 122 24.27 -2.16 14.68
N GLN A 123 24.66 -1.98 13.42
CA GLN A 123 24.23 -0.86 12.59
C GLN A 123 22.70 -0.87 12.38
N VAL A 124 22.12 -2.05 12.20
CA VAL A 124 20.66 -2.20 12.10
C VAL A 124 19.99 -1.86 13.43
N PHE A 125 20.51 -2.35 14.56
CA PHE A 125 19.98 -1.98 15.88
C PHE A 125 20.08 -0.49 16.15
N ALA A 126 21.21 0.12 15.83
CA ALA A 126 21.39 1.58 15.96
C ALA A 126 20.37 2.34 15.10
N SER A 127 20.09 1.86 13.87
CA SER A 127 19.09 2.49 13.01
C SER A 127 17.67 2.38 13.58
N LEU A 128 17.32 1.27 14.26
CA LEU A 128 16.04 1.12 14.94
C LEU A 128 15.90 2.06 16.13
N ASP A 129 16.95 2.22 16.95
CA ASP A 129 16.96 3.19 18.06
C ASP A 129 16.85 4.62 17.55
N MET A 130 17.60 4.97 16.51
CA MET A 130 17.51 6.28 15.85
C MET A 130 16.11 6.52 15.29
N ASN A 131 15.50 5.54 14.63
CA ASN A 131 14.13 5.65 14.17
C ASN A 131 13.16 5.93 15.31
N ALA A 132 13.26 5.19 16.41
CA ALA A 132 12.40 5.42 17.58
C ALA A 132 12.53 6.86 18.07
N ARG A 133 13.75 7.40 18.16
CA ARG A 133 13.97 8.78 18.58
C ARG A 133 13.43 9.82 17.61
N ILE A 134 13.54 9.59 16.31
CA ILE A 134 12.94 10.46 15.28
C ILE A 134 11.43 10.54 15.43
N GLN A 135 10.79 9.43 15.86
CA GLN A 135 9.35 9.34 16.02
C GLN A 135 8.84 9.88 17.36
N GLU A 136 9.72 10.19 18.32
CA GLU A 136 9.30 10.65 19.65
C GLU A 136 8.75 12.08 19.63
N GLY A 137 7.69 12.30 20.40
CA GLY A 137 7.17 13.62 20.75
C GLY A 137 6.61 14.42 19.58
N GLU A 138 6.67 15.74 19.70
CA GLU A 138 6.11 16.67 18.70
C GLU A 138 6.84 16.61 17.36
N GLY A 139 8.14 16.33 17.37
CA GLY A 139 8.96 16.22 16.14
C GLY A 139 8.47 15.10 15.24
N GLY A 140 8.18 13.93 15.81
CA GLY A 140 7.61 12.79 15.07
C GLY A 140 6.22 13.09 14.53
N ALA A 141 5.36 13.73 15.32
CA ALA A 141 4.02 14.12 14.89
C ALA A 141 4.08 15.13 13.73
N LEU A 142 4.95 16.14 13.81
CA LEU A 142 5.14 17.12 12.74
C LEU A 142 5.64 16.49 11.46
N LEU A 143 6.60 15.57 11.56
CA LEU A 143 7.17 14.86 10.42
C LEU A 143 6.06 14.12 9.60
N TRP A 144 5.15 13.43 10.26
CA TRP A 144 4.06 12.74 9.58
C TRP A 144 2.96 13.69 9.11
N LYS A 145 2.74 14.80 9.81
CA LYS A 145 1.85 15.87 9.33
C LYS A 145 2.34 16.44 8.00
N GLU A 146 3.62 16.76 7.88
CA GLU A 146 4.24 17.23 6.62
C GLU A 146 4.10 16.20 5.50
N CYS A 147 4.28 14.90 5.80
CA CYS A 147 4.04 13.83 4.82
C CYS A 147 2.58 13.81 4.35
N MET A 148 1.63 13.96 5.26
CA MET A 148 0.21 14.04 4.94
C MET A 148 -0.10 15.23 4.02
N GLU A 149 0.42 16.41 4.36
CA GLU A 149 0.25 17.63 3.56
C GLU A 149 0.80 17.44 2.14
N LEU A 150 2.03 16.92 2.00
CA LEU A 150 2.63 16.63 0.70
C LEU A 150 1.79 15.64 -0.12
N SER A 151 1.27 14.62 0.54
CA SER A 151 0.43 13.60 -0.07
C SER A 151 -0.89 14.18 -0.60
N VAL A 152 -1.54 15.02 0.19
CA VAL A 152 -2.80 15.70 -0.20
C VAL A 152 -2.55 16.68 -1.34
N GLU A 153 -1.52 17.51 -1.24
CA GLU A 153 -1.18 18.47 -2.29
C GLU A 153 -0.81 17.79 -3.61
N ALA A 154 -0.11 16.65 -3.57
CA ALA A 154 0.18 15.85 -4.77
C ALA A 154 -1.11 15.38 -5.46
N ARG A 155 -2.08 14.86 -4.69
CA ARG A 155 -3.38 14.43 -5.23
C ARG A 155 -4.17 15.58 -5.82
N LYS A 156 -4.24 16.73 -5.12
CA LYS A 156 -4.88 17.96 -5.63
C LYS A 156 -4.25 18.43 -6.93
N ALA A 157 -2.92 18.41 -7.00
CA ALA A 157 -2.19 18.82 -8.19
C ALA A 157 -2.52 17.92 -9.40
N VAL A 158 -2.62 16.60 -9.20
CA VAL A 158 -3.04 15.66 -10.25
C VAL A 158 -4.49 15.91 -10.66
N ILE A 159 -5.43 16.04 -9.71
CA ILE A 159 -6.85 16.28 -10.03
C ILE A 159 -7.02 17.56 -10.87
N ARG A 160 -6.33 18.63 -10.49
CA ARG A 160 -6.48 19.96 -11.12
C ARG A 160 -5.80 20.08 -12.47
N ASN A 161 -4.69 19.39 -12.70
CA ASN A 161 -3.82 19.66 -13.85
C ASN A 161 -3.71 18.48 -14.82
N CYS A 162 -3.93 17.24 -14.40
CA CYS A 162 -3.75 16.07 -15.25
C CYS A 162 -5.05 15.72 -15.97
N LYS A 163 -4.91 15.45 -17.26
CA LYS A 163 -6.01 15.04 -18.13
C LYS A 163 -6.31 13.55 -17.98
N TYR A 164 -5.26 12.75 -17.96
CA TYR A 164 -5.33 11.30 -17.99
C TYR A 164 -5.23 10.65 -16.63
N LEU A 165 -4.29 11.09 -15.81
CA LEU A 165 -4.08 10.49 -14.48
C LEU A 165 -5.12 10.99 -13.48
N LYS A 166 -5.57 10.06 -12.63
CA LYS A 166 -6.52 10.34 -11.55
C LYS A 166 -6.04 9.67 -10.25
N PRO A 167 -5.98 10.37 -9.12
CA PRO A 167 -5.76 9.71 -7.84
C PRO A 167 -7.01 8.91 -7.43
N LEU A 168 -6.79 7.78 -6.77
CA LEU A 168 -7.88 6.99 -6.20
C LEU A 168 -8.30 7.63 -4.87
N VAL A 169 -9.30 8.51 -4.92
CA VAL A 169 -9.90 9.18 -3.75
C VAL A 169 -11.40 9.33 -3.97
N PRO A 170 -12.21 9.50 -2.90
CA PRO A 170 -13.62 9.85 -3.05
C PRO A 170 -13.75 11.17 -3.83
N PRO A 171 -14.53 11.24 -4.92
CA PRO A 171 -14.63 12.46 -5.71
C PRO A 171 -15.34 13.59 -4.96
N VAL A 172 -16.27 13.25 -4.07
CA VAL A 172 -17.06 14.19 -3.26
C VAL A 172 -17.08 13.72 -1.81
N VAL A 173 -16.76 14.62 -0.90
CA VAL A 173 -16.84 14.39 0.55
C VAL A 173 -17.59 15.56 1.18
N HIS A 174 -18.53 15.30 2.08
CA HIS A 174 -19.37 16.34 2.74
C HIS A 174 -20.03 17.31 1.75
N GLY A 175 -20.39 16.80 0.55
CA GLY A 175 -21.12 17.59 -0.46
C GLY A 175 -20.27 18.53 -1.33
N LYS A 176 -18.94 18.50 -1.20
CA LYS A 176 -17.97 19.31 -1.94
C LYS A 176 -16.93 18.41 -2.60
N ASN A 177 -16.39 18.82 -3.74
CA ASN A 177 -15.32 18.07 -4.40
C ASN A 177 -14.11 17.92 -3.50
N TRP A 178 -13.45 16.75 -3.53
CA TRP A 178 -12.36 16.42 -2.63
C TRP A 178 -11.21 17.44 -2.67
N GLU A 179 -10.80 17.88 -3.85
CA GLU A 179 -9.69 18.82 -4.05
C GLU A 179 -9.99 20.26 -3.67
N GLU A 180 -11.25 20.61 -3.41
CA GLU A 180 -11.66 21.95 -3.02
C GLU A 180 -11.58 22.19 -1.50
N TRP A 181 -11.45 21.12 -0.71
CA TRP A 181 -11.29 21.23 0.75
C TRP A 181 -9.89 21.71 1.11
N ASP A 182 -9.77 22.38 2.25
CA ASP A 182 -8.47 22.77 2.76
C ASP A 182 -7.62 21.54 3.12
N THR A 183 -6.31 21.64 2.94
CA THR A 183 -5.40 20.52 3.23
C THR A 183 -5.44 20.14 4.70
N GLU A 184 -5.54 21.12 5.59
CA GLU A 184 -5.66 20.90 7.03
C GLU A 184 -6.95 20.15 7.40
N GLU A 185 -8.06 20.38 6.71
CA GLU A 185 -9.31 19.63 6.92
C GLU A 185 -9.16 18.18 6.46
N ILE A 186 -8.58 17.97 5.28
CA ILE A 186 -8.37 16.62 4.70
C ILE A 186 -7.47 15.76 5.58
N ILE A 187 -6.37 16.29 6.11
CA ILE A 187 -5.40 15.50 6.89
C ILE A 187 -5.91 15.14 8.30
N ASN A 188 -7.01 15.75 8.75
CA ASN A 188 -7.56 15.54 10.08
C ASN A 188 -8.86 14.72 10.10
N ASP A 189 -9.42 14.37 8.94
CA ASP A 189 -10.67 13.59 8.88
C ASP A 189 -10.51 12.38 7.95
N ILE A 190 -10.69 11.19 8.52
CA ILE A 190 -10.61 9.91 7.82
C ILE A 190 -11.66 9.77 6.71
N ALA A 191 -12.75 10.55 6.74
CA ALA A 191 -13.78 10.52 5.71
C ALA A 191 -13.23 10.79 4.31
N TYR A 192 -12.20 11.62 4.19
CA TYR A 192 -11.53 11.92 2.92
C TYR A 192 -10.73 10.74 2.34
N PHE A 193 -10.53 9.69 3.12
CA PHE A 193 -9.79 8.50 2.74
C PHE A 193 -10.62 7.22 2.88
N THR A 194 -11.93 7.34 3.09
CA THR A 194 -12.81 6.19 3.35
C THR A 194 -13.35 5.59 2.05
N PHE A 195 -13.24 4.26 1.91
CA PHE A 195 -14.01 3.51 0.93
C PHE A 195 -15.43 3.32 1.46
N GLU A 196 -16.36 4.15 1.01
CA GLU A 196 -17.77 4.02 1.40
C GLU A 196 -18.40 2.85 0.64
N PRO A 197 -19.09 1.90 1.34
CA PRO A 197 -19.79 0.80 0.70
C PRO A 197 -20.81 1.28 -0.35
N GLY A 198 -20.71 0.75 -1.56
CA GLY A 198 -21.57 1.15 -2.68
C GLY A 198 -21.17 2.46 -3.36
N GLY A 199 -20.03 3.05 -3.00
CA GLY A 199 -19.46 4.20 -3.70
C GLY A 199 -19.21 3.86 -5.17
N LYS A 200 -19.67 4.74 -6.09
CA LYS A 200 -19.54 4.50 -7.55
C LYS A 200 -18.13 4.73 -8.10
N TRP A 201 -17.27 5.40 -7.33
CA TRP A 201 -15.91 5.75 -7.75
C TRP A 201 -14.89 4.60 -7.58
N HIS A 202 -15.33 3.46 -7.05
CA HIS A 202 -14.55 2.22 -6.94
C HIS A 202 -15.44 1.00 -7.15
N SER A 203 -14.84 -0.15 -7.45
CA SER A 203 -15.55 -1.40 -7.68
C SER A 203 -15.56 -2.36 -6.48
N PHE A 204 -15.14 -1.94 -5.31
CA PHE A 204 -15.06 -2.78 -4.10
C PHE A 204 -16.46 -3.09 -3.57
N GLN A 205 -16.68 -4.36 -3.23
CA GLN A 205 -17.95 -4.87 -2.73
C GLN A 205 -17.73 -5.84 -1.56
N GLY A 206 -18.82 -6.15 -0.84
CA GLY A 206 -18.81 -7.20 0.20
C GLY A 206 -18.22 -6.78 1.54
N TYR A 207 -18.14 -5.49 1.84
CA TYR A 207 -17.61 -4.96 3.11
C TYR A 207 -18.58 -3.96 3.74
N GLY A 208 -18.37 -3.66 5.04
CA GLY A 208 -19.17 -2.70 5.79
C GLY A 208 -18.49 -1.33 5.92
N LYS A 209 -19.26 -0.36 6.41
CA LYS A 209 -18.77 1.01 6.61
C LYS A 209 -17.56 1.05 7.56
N GLY A 210 -16.56 1.87 7.19
CA GLY A 210 -15.38 2.12 8.01
C GLY A 210 -14.43 0.92 8.16
N GLN A 211 -14.52 -0.09 7.28
CA GLN A 211 -13.61 -1.24 7.30
C GLN A 211 -12.30 -1.01 6.57
N TYR A 212 -12.36 -0.22 5.51
CA TYR A 212 -11.24 0.05 4.61
C TYR A 212 -11.06 1.53 4.37
N PHE A 213 -9.80 1.94 4.32
CA PHE A 213 -9.40 3.30 4.03
C PHE A 213 -8.30 3.33 2.99
N ILE A 214 -8.23 4.40 2.25
CA ILE A 214 -7.08 4.70 1.39
C ILE A 214 -5.90 5.03 2.30
N ASP A 215 -4.77 4.41 2.04
CA ASP A 215 -3.52 4.73 2.71
C ASP A 215 -3.01 6.11 2.25
N PRO A 216 -2.96 7.10 3.13
CA PRO A 216 -2.57 8.45 2.73
C PRO A 216 -1.15 8.53 2.19
N MET A 217 -0.24 7.67 2.66
CA MET A 217 1.17 7.69 2.26
C MET A 217 1.43 7.03 0.90
N LYS A 218 0.43 6.41 0.30
CA LYS A 218 0.52 5.74 -1.00
C LYS A 218 -0.26 6.51 -2.06
N LEU A 219 0.47 7.12 -2.97
CA LEU A 219 -0.11 7.85 -4.10
C LEU A 219 -0.39 6.86 -5.24
N LEU A 220 -1.56 6.23 -5.23
CA LEU A 220 -2.03 5.42 -6.34
C LEU A 220 -2.73 6.33 -7.35
N PHE A 221 -2.19 6.39 -8.57
CA PHE A 221 -2.79 7.09 -9.70
C PHE A 221 -3.22 6.09 -10.75
N THR A 222 -4.49 6.14 -11.15
CA THR A 222 -5.02 5.37 -12.27
C THR A 222 -4.71 6.07 -13.58
N THR A 223 -4.51 5.28 -14.65
CA THR A 223 -4.38 5.73 -16.02
C THR A 223 -5.56 5.24 -16.84
N PRO A 224 -5.89 5.87 -18.01
CA PRO A 224 -6.94 5.36 -18.89
C PRO A 224 -6.72 3.93 -19.32
N GLY A 225 -7.80 3.18 -19.51
CA GLY A 225 -7.77 1.83 -20.06
C GLY A 225 -8.74 0.87 -19.40
N ILE A 226 -8.87 0.92 -18.08
CA ILE A 226 -9.88 0.18 -17.34
C ILE A 226 -10.68 1.19 -16.51
N ASN A 227 -11.97 1.21 -16.73
CA ASN A 227 -12.87 2.04 -15.94
C ASN A 227 -12.98 1.46 -14.52
N VAL A 228 -12.58 2.24 -13.52
CA VAL A 228 -12.48 1.80 -12.12
C VAL A 228 -13.85 1.44 -11.52
N GLU A 229 -14.93 2.11 -11.95
CA GLU A 229 -16.28 1.88 -11.44
C GLU A 229 -16.88 0.57 -11.96
N THR A 230 -16.61 0.26 -13.24
CA THR A 230 -17.27 -0.87 -13.95
C THR A 230 -16.34 -2.07 -14.16
N GLY A 231 -15.04 -1.91 -14.04
CA GLY A 231 -14.05 -2.93 -14.38
C GLY A 231 -13.99 -3.26 -15.88
N ARG A 232 -14.51 -2.40 -16.76
CA ARG A 232 -14.55 -2.62 -18.20
C ARG A 232 -13.43 -1.89 -18.90
N TYR A 233 -12.93 -2.51 -19.98
CA TYR A 233 -11.95 -1.86 -20.83
C TYR A 233 -12.54 -0.65 -21.56
N GLU A 234 -11.80 0.43 -21.63
CA GLU A 234 -12.10 1.66 -22.36
C GLU A 234 -11.65 1.54 -23.84
N LYS A 235 -11.91 2.59 -24.64
CA LYS A 235 -11.45 2.62 -26.05
C LYS A 235 -9.96 2.88 -26.18
N PHE A 236 -9.42 3.73 -25.31
CA PHE A 236 -8.02 4.10 -25.26
C PHE A 236 -7.45 3.77 -23.90
N GLY A 237 -6.19 3.33 -23.86
CA GLY A 237 -5.51 3.05 -22.61
C GLY A 237 -4.07 3.52 -22.60
N ILE A 238 -3.59 3.88 -21.41
CA ILE A 238 -2.19 4.15 -21.11
C ILE A 238 -1.73 3.09 -20.12
N PRO A 239 -1.05 2.04 -20.57
CA PRO A 239 -0.50 1.04 -19.64
C PRO A 239 0.45 1.67 -18.63
N GLY A 240 0.30 1.33 -17.36
CA GLY A 240 1.12 1.85 -16.28
C GLY A 240 2.62 1.68 -16.52
N ILE A 241 3.02 0.58 -17.14
CA ILE A 241 4.43 0.30 -17.46
C ILE A 241 5.03 1.29 -18.46
N VAL A 242 4.23 1.85 -19.38
CA VAL A 242 4.73 2.85 -20.35
C VAL A 242 5.08 4.15 -19.63
N LEU A 243 4.18 4.62 -18.76
CA LEU A 243 4.43 5.78 -17.91
C LEU A 243 5.61 5.53 -16.95
N ALA A 244 5.66 4.36 -16.33
CA ALA A 244 6.74 4.00 -15.41
C ALA A 244 8.12 4.03 -16.06
N ASN A 245 8.24 3.54 -17.29
CA ASN A 245 9.50 3.60 -18.06
C ASN A 245 9.87 5.03 -18.44
N TYR A 246 8.89 5.83 -18.86
CA TYR A 246 9.14 7.26 -19.13
C TYR A 246 9.65 7.97 -17.88
N LEU A 247 9.04 7.74 -16.73
CA LEU A 247 9.47 8.33 -15.45
C LEU A 247 10.88 7.88 -15.07
N ARG A 248 11.21 6.59 -15.22
CA ARG A 248 12.57 6.06 -14.96
C ARG A 248 13.63 6.70 -15.86
N GLU A 249 13.35 6.88 -17.15
CA GLU A 249 14.25 7.58 -18.07
C GLU A 249 14.39 9.08 -17.71
N ASN A 250 13.49 9.62 -16.89
CA ASN A 250 13.52 10.99 -16.38
C ASN A 250 13.90 11.09 -14.89
N ALA A 251 14.63 10.09 -14.37
CA ALA A 251 15.12 10.02 -13.00
C ALA A 251 14.03 10.07 -11.91
N VAL A 252 12.82 9.58 -12.21
CA VAL A 252 11.73 9.37 -11.27
C VAL A 252 11.41 7.89 -11.22
N ILE A 253 11.58 7.25 -10.07
CA ILE A 253 11.37 5.82 -9.91
C ILE A 253 10.04 5.61 -9.17
N PRO A 254 8.99 5.08 -9.83
CA PRO A 254 7.77 4.69 -9.15
C PRO A 254 8.03 3.43 -8.31
N GLU A 255 7.26 3.26 -7.27
CA GLU A 255 7.31 2.08 -6.43
C GLU A 255 6.81 0.84 -7.19
N LYS A 256 5.68 0.98 -7.85
CA LYS A 256 5.02 -0.09 -8.60
C LYS A 256 4.23 0.49 -9.78
N CYS A 257 3.99 -0.31 -10.79
CA CYS A 257 2.94 -0.09 -11.78
C CYS A 257 2.23 -1.42 -12.08
N ASP A 258 0.96 -1.32 -12.41
CA ASP A 258 0.16 -2.45 -12.88
C ASP A 258 -0.44 -2.12 -14.24
N LEU A 259 -1.50 -2.83 -14.66
CA LEU A 259 -2.09 -2.69 -16.00
C LEU A 259 -2.39 -1.22 -16.35
N ASN A 260 -3.15 -0.55 -15.49
CA ASN A 260 -3.57 0.84 -15.68
C ASN A 260 -3.49 1.66 -14.39
N ASP A 261 -2.43 1.47 -13.66
CA ASP A 261 -2.10 2.30 -12.50
C ASP A 261 -0.60 2.42 -12.26
N ILE A 262 -0.25 3.37 -11.42
CA ILE A 262 1.12 3.62 -10.97
C ILE A 262 1.09 4.11 -9.52
N LEU A 263 2.00 3.57 -8.72
CA LEU A 263 2.09 3.83 -7.29
C LEU A 263 3.39 4.57 -6.95
N PHE A 264 3.26 5.60 -6.11
CA PHE A 264 4.37 6.27 -5.45
C PHE A 264 4.17 6.23 -3.93
N ILE A 265 5.26 6.27 -3.20
CA ILE A 265 5.25 6.25 -1.74
C ILE A 265 5.72 7.61 -1.21
N ILE A 266 4.98 8.16 -0.27
CA ILE A 266 5.41 9.34 0.49
C ILE A 266 6.07 8.86 1.79
N THR A 267 7.28 9.32 2.01
CA THR A 267 8.06 9.07 3.21
C THR A 267 8.60 10.38 3.78
N PRO A 268 9.09 10.42 5.01
CA PRO A 268 9.72 11.61 5.56
C PRO A 268 10.92 12.16 4.78
N ALA A 269 11.46 11.38 3.84
CA ALA A 269 12.54 11.82 2.96
C ALA A 269 12.04 12.58 1.70
N GLU A 270 10.75 12.68 1.51
CA GLU A 270 10.17 13.39 0.36
C GLU A 270 10.07 14.89 0.62
N THR A 271 10.21 15.66 -0.47
CA THR A 271 10.14 17.12 -0.41
C THR A 271 9.17 17.67 -1.44
N LYS A 272 8.68 18.88 -1.20
CA LYS A 272 7.81 19.58 -2.16
C LYS A 272 8.46 19.72 -3.56
N ALA A 273 9.77 19.88 -3.61
CA ALA A 273 10.51 19.97 -4.89
C ALA A 273 10.45 18.65 -5.67
N LYS A 274 10.60 17.51 -5.00
CA LYS A 274 10.48 16.19 -5.61
C LYS A 274 9.05 15.92 -6.11
N ILE A 275 8.05 16.28 -5.33
CA ILE A 275 6.64 16.17 -5.74
C ILE A 275 6.35 17.04 -6.95
N ASN A 276 6.81 18.30 -6.97
CA ASN A 276 6.64 19.20 -8.11
C ASN A 276 7.34 18.64 -9.37
N ASN A 277 8.53 18.05 -9.24
CA ASN A 277 9.20 17.37 -10.34
C ASN A 277 8.37 16.18 -10.87
N LEU A 278 7.85 15.33 -9.99
CA LEU A 278 6.96 14.23 -10.38
C LEU A 278 5.76 14.74 -11.18
N ILE A 279 5.03 15.74 -10.67
CA ILE A 279 3.86 16.31 -11.35
C ILE A 279 4.26 16.90 -12.71
N SER A 280 5.35 17.64 -12.78
CA SER A 280 5.86 18.19 -14.06
C SER A 280 6.16 17.09 -15.08
N ARG A 281 6.78 15.99 -14.67
CA ARG A 281 7.06 14.85 -15.57
C ARG A 281 5.77 14.17 -16.03
N ILE A 282 4.79 14.01 -15.18
CA ILE A 282 3.48 13.47 -15.56
C ILE A 282 2.82 14.37 -16.61
N LEU A 283 2.77 15.66 -16.40
CA LEU A 283 2.20 16.63 -17.35
C LEU A 283 2.91 16.61 -18.70
N HIS A 284 4.24 16.53 -18.72
CA HIS A 284 5.01 16.39 -19.97
C HIS A 284 4.68 15.08 -20.69
N PHE A 285 4.52 13.98 -19.95
CA PHE A 285 4.11 12.71 -20.55
C PHE A 285 2.72 12.80 -21.20
N GLU A 286 1.76 13.40 -20.50
CA GLU A 286 0.42 13.60 -21.05
C GLU A 286 0.45 14.46 -22.31
N ALA A 287 1.26 15.51 -22.33
CA ALA A 287 1.46 16.35 -23.52
C ALA A 287 2.08 15.56 -24.68
N PHE A 288 3.02 14.65 -24.43
CA PHE A 288 3.54 13.75 -25.44
C PHE A 288 2.48 12.81 -26.01
N VAL A 289 1.62 12.27 -25.18
CA VAL A 289 0.50 11.42 -25.62
C VAL A 289 -0.50 12.22 -26.45
N ASP A 290 -0.83 13.44 -26.03
CA ASP A 290 -1.77 14.32 -26.77
C ASP A 290 -1.24 14.74 -28.13
N ASN A 291 0.05 15.03 -28.23
CA ASN A 291 0.70 15.45 -29.46
C ASN A 291 1.19 14.27 -30.32
N ASP A 292 0.87 13.06 -29.95
CA ASP A 292 1.30 11.83 -30.63
C ASP A 292 2.81 11.82 -30.93
N ALA A 293 3.61 12.18 -29.92
CA ALA A 293 5.05 12.36 -30.04
C ALA A 293 5.77 11.05 -30.44
N PRO A 294 6.85 11.14 -31.27
CA PRO A 294 7.65 9.97 -31.61
C PRO A 294 8.21 9.25 -30.36
N MET A 295 8.15 7.93 -30.36
CA MET A 295 8.68 7.12 -29.28
C MET A 295 10.18 7.39 -29.01
N ALA A 296 10.96 7.65 -30.05
CA ALA A 296 12.36 8.05 -29.92
C ALA A 296 12.60 9.30 -29.05
N LYS A 297 11.62 10.21 -28.98
CA LYS A 297 11.68 11.39 -28.12
C LYS A 297 11.23 11.11 -26.69
N VAL A 298 10.25 10.23 -26.51
CA VAL A 298 9.59 9.98 -25.22
C VAL A 298 10.31 8.92 -24.41
N LEU A 299 10.78 7.85 -25.05
CA LEU A 299 11.46 6.69 -24.46
C LEU A 299 12.77 6.41 -25.25
N PRO A 300 13.74 7.34 -25.25
CA PRO A 300 14.93 7.24 -26.10
C PRO A 300 15.75 5.97 -25.81
N ASN A 301 15.94 5.57 -24.56
CA ASN A 301 16.74 4.40 -24.24
C ASN A 301 16.09 3.09 -24.72
N ILE A 302 14.78 2.94 -24.52
CA ILE A 302 14.04 1.79 -25.04
C ILE A 302 14.03 1.79 -26.56
N TYR A 303 13.79 2.95 -27.17
CA TYR A 303 13.80 3.09 -28.62
C TYR A 303 15.14 2.68 -29.24
N HIS A 304 16.26 3.19 -28.71
CA HIS A 304 17.59 2.84 -29.22
C HIS A 304 17.94 1.37 -29.03
N THR A 305 17.50 0.77 -27.91
CA THR A 305 17.74 -0.67 -27.65
C THR A 305 16.98 -1.58 -28.62
N TYR A 306 15.80 -1.14 -29.09
CA TYR A 306 14.90 -1.95 -29.90
C TYR A 306 14.47 -1.20 -31.17
N GLN A 307 15.37 -0.49 -31.81
CA GLN A 307 15.08 0.42 -32.93
C GLN A 307 14.35 -0.27 -34.08
N ASP A 308 14.74 -1.48 -34.43
CA ASP A 308 14.12 -2.26 -35.51
C ASP A 308 12.63 -2.54 -35.25
N LYS A 309 12.26 -2.71 -33.97
CA LYS A 309 10.87 -2.99 -33.57
C LYS A 309 10.01 -1.73 -33.50
N TYR A 310 10.61 -0.62 -33.09
CA TYR A 310 9.88 0.61 -32.80
C TYR A 310 10.07 1.73 -33.83
N ALA A 311 10.71 1.43 -34.96
CA ALA A 311 10.84 2.40 -36.07
C ALA A 311 9.45 2.90 -36.49
N GLY A 312 9.28 4.23 -36.46
CA GLY A 312 8.01 4.90 -36.80
C GLY A 312 6.90 4.81 -35.75
N TYR A 313 7.21 4.30 -34.56
CA TYR A 313 6.24 4.32 -33.46
C TYR A 313 6.11 5.69 -32.83
N THR A 314 4.89 6.04 -32.47
CA THR A 314 4.57 7.14 -31.58
C THR A 314 4.19 6.58 -30.20
N ILE A 315 4.25 7.44 -29.17
CA ILE A 315 3.91 7.02 -27.81
C ILE A 315 2.43 6.63 -27.69
N ARG A 316 1.54 7.33 -28.38
CA ARG A 316 0.12 7.04 -28.37
C ARG A 316 -0.19 5.72 -29.06
N ARG A 317 0.47 5.44 -30.19
CA ARG A 317 0.37 4.14 -30.87
C ARG A 317 0.81 2.99 -29.97
N LEU A 318 1.96 3.14 -29.29
CA LEU A 318 2.46 2.12 -28.34
C LEU A 318 1.44 1.86 -27.23
N CYS A 319 0.91 2.91 -26.62
CA CYS A 319 -0.10 2.80 -25.57
C CYS A 319 -1.35 2.07 -26.06
N GLN A 320 -1.85 2.42 -27.25
CA GLN A 320 -3.06 1.79 -27.82
C GLN A 320 -2.83 0.31 -28.15
N GLU A 321 -1.74 -0.04 -28.83
CA GLU A 321 -1.48 -1.44 -29.18
C GLU A 321 -1.30 -2.35 -27.94
N MET A 322 -0.64 -1.84 -26.89
CA MET A 322 -0.52 -2.59 -25.62
C MET A 322 -1.87 -2.72 -24.92
N HIS A 323 -2.69 -1.64 -24.93
CA HIS A 323 -4.02 -1.66 -24.35
C HIS A 323 -4.93 -2.66 -25.08
N ASP A 324 -4.93 -2.65 -26.40
CA ASP A 324 -5.71 -3.59 -27.23
C ASP A 324 -5.28 -5.05 -26.96
N PHE A 325 -3.97 -5.29 -26.81
CA PHE A 325 -3.47 -6.61 -26.40
C PHE A 325 -4.02 -7.03 -25.04
N TYR A 326 -4.03 -6.15 -24.03
CA TYR A 326 -4.60 -6.46 -22.72
C TYR A 326 -6.08 -6.76 -22.79
N LYS A 327 -6.83 -5.99 -23.58
CA LYS A 327 -8.26 -6.15 -23.79
C LYS A 327 -8.59 -7.47 -24.50
N ASP A 328 -7.91 -7.75 -25.63
CA ASP A 328 -8.15 -8.94 -26.45
C ASP A 328 -7.82 -10.24 -25.69
N ARG A 329 -6.78 -10.20 -24.86
CA ARG A 329 -6.35 -11.32 -24.01
C ARG A 329 -7.07 -11.34 -22.66
N LYS A 330 -7.95 -10.38 -22.37
CA LYS A 330 -8.68 -10.28 -21.11
C LYS A 330 -7.75 -10.31 -19.87
N VAL A 331 -6.59 -9.64 -19.97
CA VAL A 331 -5.53 -9.73 -18.95
C VAL A 331 -6.02 -9.31 -17.57
N PHE A 332 -6.88 -8.29 -17.48
CA PHE A 332 -7.49 -7.88 -16.21
C PHE A 332 -8.36 -9.00 -15.60
N THR A 333 -9.12 -9.72 -16.41
CA THR A 333 -9.92 -10.86 -15.92
C THR A 333 -9.02 -11.99 -15.44
N LEU A 334 -7.94 -12.30 -16.17
CA LEU A 334 -6.98 -13.32 -15.77
C LEU A 334 -6.30 -12.95 -14.45
N GLN A 335 -5.87 -11.70 -14.30
CA GLN A 335 -5.26 -11.17 -13.07
C GLN A 335 -6.25 -11.26 -11.89
N LYS A 336 -7.50 -10.85 -12.10
CA LYS A 336 -8.55 -10.94 -11.08
C LYS A 336 -8.80 -12.40 -10.63
N ASN A 337 -8.91 -13.33 -11.57
CA ASN A 337 -9.15 -14.74 -11.29
C ASN A 337 -7.99 -15.39 -10.53
N LEU A 338 -6.75 -14.94 -10.78
CA LEU A 338 -5.59 -15.37 -10.02
C LEU A 338 -5.74 -15.13 -8.52
N PHE A 339 -6.38 -14.02 -8.12
CA PHE A 339 -6.63 -13.65 -6.72
C PHE A 339 -7.96 -14.23 -6.15
N LEU A 340 -8.85 -14.74 -7.01
CA LEU A 340 -10.19 -15.22 -6.63
C LEU A 340 -10.33 -16.74 -6.65
N HIS A 341 -9.29 -17.48 -6.31
CA HIS A 341 -9.28 -18.94 -6.15
C HIS A 341 -9.11 -19.78 -7.43
N ASP A 342 -9.35 -19.27 -8.63
CA ASP A 342 -9.36 -20.10 -9.85
C ASP A 342 -7.96 -20.67 -10.18
N TYR A 343 -6.91 -19.99 -9.76
CA TYR A 343 -5.50 -20.36 -10.04
C TYR A 343 -4.63 -20.49 -8.79
N LEU A 344 -5.23 -20.55 -7.62
CA LEU A 344 -4.47 -20.77 -6.39
C LEU A 344 -3.94 -22.21 -6.38
N PRO A 345 -2.70 -22.43 -5.89
CA PRO A 345 -2.17 -23.78 -5.70
C PRO A 345 -3.07 -24.57 -4.75
N GLU A 346 -3.21 -25.86 -5.03
CA GLU A 346 -3.90 -26.77 -4.13
C GLU A 346 -3.12 -26.84 -2.79
N TYR A 347 -3.86 -26.75 -1.68
CA TYR A 347 -3.27 -26.95 -0.36
C TYR A 347 -2.92 -28.41 -0.16
N VAL A 348 -1.64 -28.72 0.05
CA VAL A 348 -1.15 -30.08 0.27
C VAL A 348 -0.84 -30.33 1.75
N ILE A 349 -0.06 -29.46 2.37
CA ILE A 349 0.41 -29.61 3.74
C ILE A 349 0.74 -28.22 4.31
N ASN A 350 0.50 -28.01 5.60
CA ASN A 350 0.90 -26.76 6.24
C ASN A 350 2.42 -26.72 6.53
N PRO A 351 3.00 -25.51 6.69
CA PRO A 351 4.44 -25.37 6.93
C PRO A 351 4.96 -26.12 8.16
N GLN A 352 4.16 -26.25 9.21
CA GLN A 352 4.54 -26.96 10.43
C GLN A 352 4.58 -28.47 10.20
N GLU A 353 3.61 -29.02 9.50
CA GLU A 353 3.59 -30.43 9.10
C GLU A 353 4.73 -30.73 8.15
N ALA A 354 5.00 -29.84 7.17
CA ALA A 354 6.14 -29.95 6.25
C ALA A 354 7.47 -29.98 7.01
N GLN A 355 7.63 -29.17 8.04
CA GLN A 355 8.83 -29.20 8.89
C GLN A 355 9.03 -30.56 9.56
N TYR A 356 7.97 -31.16 10.08
CA TYR A 356 8.06 -32.49 10.69
C TYR A 356 8.37 -33.59 9.68
N GLU A 357 7.81 -33.53 8.49
CA GLU A 357 8.11 -34.49 7.41
C GLU A 357 9.57 -34.37 6.92
N PHE A 358 10.12 -33.16 6.90
CA PHE A 358 11.53 -32.94 6.55
C PHE A 358 12.51 -33.47 7.61
N MET A 359 12.09 -33.61 8.83
CA MET A 359 12.92 -34.07 9.95
C MET A 359 12.87 -35.60 10.17
N ARG A 360 12.07 -36.33 9.39
CA ARG A 360 12.01 -37.79 9.35
C ARG A 360 12.91 -38.37 8.26
#